data_1871cdd5bc866a1a075cbb32cecb058c
#
_entry.id   1871cdd5bc866a1a075cbb32cecb058c
#
_cell.length_a   1.000
_cell.length_b   1.000
_cell.length_c   1.000
_cell.angle_alpha   90.00
_cell.angle_beta   90.00
_cell.angle_gamma   90.00
#
_symmetry.space_group_name_H-M   'P 1'
#
loop_
_entity.id
_entity.type
_entity.pdbx_description
1 polymer ?
#
loop_
_entity_poly.entity_id
_entity_poly.type
_entity_poly.pdbx_seq_one_letter_code
_entity_poly.pdbx_strand_id
1 'polypeptide(L)'
;MGRKYYGYDISPTTVKRVKAHLKQHESDATIYCDDGCKMKQTPDDFADLVMTCPPYHQLEKYESVDGQLSDIKKYPEFLDMIELCGTNINRVLKPGGFCIWVCGDWRESGKFRNFHSDTIRLFEKAGLITHDIMIMKNISPFAALQAGKVASKRYTSKVHEYVLVFRKEGELEINTDVIVKKEDKDNFWEEQNIN
;
A
#
# COMPACT_ATOMS: atom_id res chain seq x y z
N MET A 1 7.80 11.75 18.08
CA MET A 1 7.12 10.44 18.20
C MET A 1 8.17 9.38 17.96
N GLY A 2 8.49 8.50 18.90
CA GLY A 2 9.60 7.52 18.83
C GLY A 2 9.31 6.30 17.94
N ARG A 3 8.82 6.50 16.72
CA ARG A 3 8.56 5.41 15.76
C ARG A 3 9.81 5.05 14.99
N LYS A 4 10.10 3.75 14.85
CA LYS A 4 11.15 3.23 13.98
C LYS A 4 10.55 2.87 12.61
N TYR A 5 11.25 3.18 11.53
CA TYR A 5 10.84 2.89 10.17
C TYR A 5 11.84 1.96 9.49
N TYR A 6 11.32 0.93 8.85
CA TYR A 6 12.05 -0.01 8.02
C TYR A 6 11.41 -0.04 6.63
N GLY A 7 12.18 0.29 5.60
CA GLY A 7 11.69 0.33 4.22
C GLY A 7 12.44 -0.64 3.32
N TYR A 8 11.77 -1.06 2.27
CA TYR A 8 12.29 -1.93 1.23
C TYR A 8 12.05 -1.29 -0.13
N ASP A 9 13.05 -1.30 -0.98
CA ASP A 9 12.92 -1.00 -2.40
C ASP A 9 13.91 -1.86 -3.17
N ILE A 10 13.46 -2.47 -4.25
CA ILE A 10 14.28 -3.36 -5.07
C ILE A 10 15.28 -2.61 -5.96
N SER A 11 15.03 -1.32 -6.24
CA SER A 11 15.88 -0.46 -7.08
C SER A 11 17.08 0.09 -6.29
N PRO A 12 18.32 -0.27 -6.66
CA PRO A 12 19.52 0.32 -6.04
C PRO A 12 19.59 1.83 -6.18
N THR A 13 19.10 2.36 -7.32
CA THR A 13 19.07 3.79 -7.59
C THR A 13 18.13 4.52 -6.63
N THR A 14 16.93 3.99 -6.43
CA THR A 14 15.95 4.52 -5.46
C THR A 14 16.51 4.47 -4.05
N VAL A 15 17.04 3.33 -3.63
CA VAL A 15 17.61 3.15 -2.27
C VAL A 15 18.75 4.14 -2.00
N LYS A 16 19.65 4.34 -2.98
CA LYS A 16 20.75 5.32 -2.86
C LYS A 16 20.21 6.73 -2.64
N ARG A 17 19.19 7.14 -3.42
CA ARG A 17 18.56 8.46 -3.30
C ARG A 17 17.87 8.63 -1.95
N VAL A 18 17.10 7.62 -1.51
CA VAL A 18 16.40 7.66 -0.22
C VAL A 18 17.39 7.75 0.94
N LYS A 19 18.46 6.94 0.94
CA LYS A 19 19.51 7.00 1.98
C LYS A 19 20.19 8.37 2.04
N ALA A 20 20.45 9.00 0.90
CA ALA A 20 21.00 10.35 0.87
C ALA A 20 20.05 11.38 1.50
N HIS A 21 18.76 11.28 1.17
CA HIS A 21 17.71 12.13 1.75
C HIS A 21 17.58 11.94 3.27
N LEU A 22 17.54 10.70 3.74
CA LEU A 22 17.46 10.38 5.18
C LEU A 22 18.67 10.98 5.95
N LYS A 23 19.86 10.86 5.37
CA LYS A 23 21.07 11.45 5.95
C LYS A 23 20.98 12.98 6.04
N GLN A 24 20.45 13.63 5.01
CA GLN A 24 20.26 15.09 4.98
C GLN A 24 19.29 15.56 6.08
N HIS A 25 18.30 14.73 6.44
CA HIS A 25 17.28 15.05 7.45
C HIS A 25 17.52 14.38 8.80
N GLU A 26 18.75 13.87 9.05
CA GLU A 26 19.14 13.22 10.30
C GLU A 26 18.16 12.14 10.78
N SER A 27 17.57 11.39 9.82
CA SER A 27 16.61 10.33 10.11
C SER A 27 17.30 9.02 10.44
N ASP A 28 16.81 8.30 11.44
CA ASP A 28 17.26 6.98 11.87
C ASP A 28 16.54 5.81 11.12
N ALA A 29 15.75 6.14 10.10
CA ALA A 29 15.06 5.15 9.30
C ALA A 29 16.04 4.20 8.58
N THR A 30 15.71 2.92 8.57
CA THR A 30 16.50 1.88 7.90
C THR A 30 15.89 1.52 6.56
N ILE A 31 16.67 1.56 5.47
CA ILE A 31 16.22 1.20 4.12
C ILE A 31 17.09 0.07 3.57
N TYR A 32 16.43 -1.01 3.17
CA TYR A 32 17.05 -2.17 2.54
C TYR A 32 16.88 -2.11 1.01
N CYS A 33 17.96 -2.44 0.30
CA CYS A 33 17.90 -2.70 -1.14
C CYS A 33 17.58 -4.18 -1.33
N ASP A 34 16.30 -4.53 -1.27
CA ASP A 34 15.84 -5.91 -1.38
C ASP A 34 14.34 -5.96 -1.75
N ASP A 35 13.86 -7.15 -2.09
CA ASP A 35 12.48 -7.44 -2.46
C ASP A 35 11.53 -7.23 -1.27
N GLY A 36 10.71 -6.18 -1.37
CA GLY A 36 9.71 -5.83 -0.35
C GLY A 36 8.59 -6.87 -0.19
N CYS A 37 8.36 -7.74 -1.18
CA CYS A 37 7.43 -8.86 -1.04
C CYS A 37 7.98 -9.97 -0.12
N LYS A 38 9.29 -10.04 0.06
CA LYS A 38 9.95 -11.08 0.88
C LYS A 38 10.31 -10.60 2.27
N MET A 39 10.66 -9.32 2.43
CA MET A 39 11.03 -8.70 3.71
C MET A 39 11.98 -9.56 4.57
N LYS A 40 13.04 -10.11 3.95
CA LYS A 40 13.93 -11.09 4.57
C LYS A 40 14.66 -10.59 5.81
N GLN A 41 14.91 -9.28 5.90
CA GLN A 41 15.59 -8.65 7.03
C GLN A 41 14.66 -8.31 8.20
N THR A 42 13.34 -8.46 8.03
CA THR A 42 12.38 -8.22 9.08
C THR A 42 12.00 -9.53 9.76
N PRO A 43 12.18 -9.66 11.08
CA PRO A 43 11.76 -10.84 11.83
C PRO A 43 10.24 -11.04 11.81
N ASP A 44 9.80 -12.23 12.25
CA ASP A 44 8.40 -12.51 12.50
C ASP A 44 7.89 -11.68 13.69
N ASP A 45 6.62 -11.32 13.69
CA ASP A 45 5.95 -10.59 14.78
C ASP A 45 6.69 -9.30 15.22
N PHE A 46 7.22 -8.58 14.26
CA PHE A 46 8.08 -7.41 14.50
C PHE A 46 7.36 -6.07 14.33
N ALA A 47 6.56 -5.94 13.27
CA ALA A 47 6.00 -4.66 12.86
C ALA A 47 4.59 -4.42 13.46
N ASP A 48 4.35 -3.22 13.96
CA ASP A 48 3.02 -2.79 14.38
C ASP A 48 2.15 -2.39 13.18
N LEU A 49 2.80 -1.88 12.12
CA LEU A 49 2.15 -1.41 10.90
C LEU A 49 3.02 -1.69 9.69
N VAL A 50 2.42 -2.23 8.64
CA VAL A 50 2.97 -2.26 7.28
C VAL A 50 2.15 -1.31 6.41
N MET A 51 2.79 -0.44 5.63
CA MET A 51 2.13 0.44 4.67
C MET A 51 2.83 0.39 3.33
N THR A 52 2.07 0.16 2.26
CA THR A 52 2.62 0.10 0.90
C THR A 52 1.61 0.46 -0.18
N CYS A 53 2.14 0.92 -1.31
CA CYS A 53 1.43 1.11 -2.56
C CYS A 53 2.27 0.42 -3.65
N PRO A 54 1.99 -0.83 -3.99
CA PRO A 54 2.81 -1.58 -4.95
C PRO A 54 2.62 -1.07 -6.38
N PRO A 55 3.54 -1.37 -7.29
CA PRO A 55 3.35 -1.15 -8.72
C PRO A 55 2.07 -1.83 -9.23
N TYR A 56 1.34 -1.16 -10.11
CA TYR A 56 0.09 -1.70 -10.70
C TYR A 56 0.41 -2.49 -11.97
N HIS A 57 0.87 -3.72 -11.82
CA HIS A 57 1.24 -4.60 -12.93
C HIS A 57 2.09 -3.86 -13.98
N GLN A 58 1.68 -3.82 -15.24
CA GLN A 58 2.40 -3.17 -16.34
C GLN A 58 2.01 -1.69 -16.58
N LEU A 59 1.24 -1.06 -15.69
CA LEU A 59 0.81 0.34 -15.86
C LEU A 59 1.94 1.33 -15.65
N GLU A 60 2.90 0.99 -14.80
CA GLU A 60 4.04 1.81 -14.46
C GLU A 60 5.33 1.11 -14.89
N LYS A 61 6.28 1.91 -15.38
CA LYS A 61 7.60 1.40 -15.76
C LYS A 61 8.61 1.91 -14.75
N TYR A 62 9.16 0.99 -14.00
CA TYR A 62 10.24 1.23 -13.06
C TYR A 62 11.59 0.75 -13.62
N GLU A 63 12.67 0.98 -12.88
CA GLU A 63 13.97 0.41 -13.18
C GLU A 63 13.84 -1.12 -13.24
N SER A 64 14.27 -1.71 -14.37
CA SER A 64 14.20 -3.17 -14.54
C SER A 64 15.33 -3.81 -13.73
N VAL A 65 14.95 -4.53 -12.69
CA VAL A 65 15.82 -5.29 -11.81
C VAL A 65 15.18 -6.66 -11.56
N ASP A 66 15.99 -7.66 -11.25
CA ASP A 66 15.47 -9.00 -10.96
C ASP A 66 14.45 -8.98 -9.82
N GLY A 67 13.28 -9.57 -10.04
CA GLY A 67 12.16 -9.57 -9.09
C GLY A 67 11.23 -8.35 -9.16
N GLN A 68 11.43 -7.43 -10.13
CA GLN A 68 10.56 -6.25 -10.27
C GLN A 68 9.13 -6.62 -10.65
N LEU A 69 8.16 -6.26 -9.81
CA LEU A 69 6.74 -6.57 -10.02
C LEU A 69 6.17 -6.02 -11.34
N SER A 70 6.60 -4.82 -11.75
CA SER A 70 6.15 -4.18 -12.98
C SER A 70 6.64 -4.88 -14.24
N ASP A 71 7.65 -5.75 -14.16
CA ASP A 71 8.19 -6.51 -15.29
C ASP A 71 7.44 -7.82 -15.54
N ILE A 72 6.60 -8.26 -14.60
CA ILE A 72 5.80 -9.47 -14.75
C ILE A 72 4.74 -9.25 -15.82
N LYS A 73 4.77 -10.10 -16.87
CA LYS A 73 3.90 -9.93 -18.03
C LYS A 73 2.51 -10.52 -17.87
N LYS A 74 2.39 -11.61 -17.12
CA LYS A 74 1.12 -12.30 -16.97
C LYS A 74 0.47 -11.94 -15.63
N TYR A 75 -0.77 -11.54 -15.68
CA TYR A 75 -1.53 -11.15 -14.50
C TYR A 75 -1.61 -12.25 -13.42
N PRO A 76 -1.81 -13.55 -13.75
CA PRO A 76 -1.77 -14.60 -12.73
C PRO A 76 -0.41 -14.67 -12.00
N GLU A 77 0.71 -14.59 -12.72
CA GLU A 77 2.06 -14.61 -12.13
C GLU A 77 2.28 -13.37 -11.23
N PHE A 78 1.71 -12.23 -11.61
CA PHE A 78 1.70 -11.03 -10.76
C PHE A 78 0.90 -11.26 -9.48
N LEU A 79 -0.27 -11.91 -9.56
CA LEU A 79 -1.09 -12.25 -8.40
C LEU A 79 -0.38 -13.25 -7.45
N ASP A 80 0.39 -14.19 -7.97
CA ASP A 80 1.20 -15.11 -7.16
C ASP A 80 2.21 -14.32 -6.29
N MET A 81 2.82 -13.28 -6.84
CA MET A 81 3.71 -12.41 -6.09
C MET A 81 2.97 -11.54 -5.06
N ILE A 82 1.76 -11.10 -5.37
CA ILE A 82 0.91 -10.38 -4.41
C ILE A 82 0.51 -11.30 -3.25
N GLU A 83 0.19 -12.57 -3.51
CA GLU A 83 -0.07 -13.56 -2.47
C GLU A 83 1.16 -13.78 -1.58
N LEU A 84 2.34 -13.92 -2.17
CA LEU A 84 3.61 -14.00 -1.43
C LEU A 84 3.84 -12.76 -0.55
N CYS A 85 3.52 -11.58 -1.08
CA CYS A 85 3.59 -10.32 -0.34
C CYS A 85 2.66 -10.35 0.88
N GLY A 86 1.40 -10.76 0.71
CA GLY A 86 0.42 -10.91 1.79
C GLY A 86 0.88 -11.90 2.87
N THR A 87 1.44 -13.04 2.47
CA THR A 87 2.00 -14.05 3.37
C THR A 87 3.14 -13.48 4.23
N ASN A 88 4.06 -12.73 3.63
CA ASN A 88 5.16 -12.11 4.38
C ASN A 88 4.70 -10.91 5.22
N ILE A 89 3.70 -10.16 4.77
CA ILE A 89 3.07 -9.12 5.60
C ILE A 89 2.47 -9.74 6.86
N ASN A 90 1.71 -10.83 6.72
CA ASN A 90 1.15 -11.56 7.88
C ASN A 90 2.26 -12.07 8.80
N ARG A 91 3.36 -12.59 8.27
CA ARG A 91 4.51 -13.07 9.04
C ARG A 91 5.13 -11.95 9.88
N VAL A 92 5.43 -10.80 9.27
CA VAL A 92 6.17 -9.72 9.95
C VAL A 92 5.31 -8.86 10.88
N LEU A 93 4.00 -8.83 10.69
CA LEU A 93 3.10 -8.12 11.59
C LEU A 93 3.03 -8.80 12.95
N LYS A 94 3.03 -8.03 14.02
CA LYS A 94 2.64 -8.50 15.34
C LYS A 94 1.17 -8.95 15.35
N PRO A 95 0.77 -9.86 16.23
CA PRO A 95 -0.65 -10.13 16.49
C PRO A 95 -1.41 -8.83 16.73
N GLY A 96 -2.55 -8.64 16.06
CA GLY A 96 -3.32 -7.38 16.09
C GLY A 96 -2.75 -6.22 15.26
N GLY A 97 -1.56 -6.35 14.68
CA GLY A 97 -0.94 -5.34 13.82
C GLY A 97 -1.69 -5.14 12.51
N PHE A 98 -1.49 -4.00 11.88
CA PHE A 98 -2.22 -3.58 10.68
C PHE A 98 -1.38 -3.52 9.43
N CYS A 99 -2.02 -3.80 8.29
CA CYS A 99 -1.48 -3.50 6.96
C CYS A 99 -2.39 -2.50 6.25
N ILE A 100 -1.80 -1.41 5.74
CA ILE A 100 -2.45 -0.45 4.85
C ILE A 100 -1.91 -0.68 3.44
N TRP A 101 -2.78 -1.09 2.54
CA TRP A 101 -2.45 -1.39 1.15
C TRP A 101 -3.22 -0.45 0.23
N VAL A 102 -2.49 0.43 -0.46
CA VAL A 102 -3.10 1.34 -1.43
C VAL A 102 -3.04 0.71 -2.82
N CYS A 103 -4.17 0.60 -3.49
CA CYS A 103 -4.23 0.05 -4.83
C CYS A 103 -5.39 0.62 -5.65
N GLY A 104 -5.33 0.41 -6.94
CA GLY A 104 -6.39 0.81 -7.86
C GLY A 104 -6.66 -0.25 -8.92
N ASP A 105 -7.90 -0.27 -9.40
CA ASP A 105 -8.28 -1.09 -10.53
C ASP A 105 -7.88 -0.44 -11.85
N TRP A 106 -7.77 -1.25 -12.92
CA TRP A 106 -7.46 -0.73 -14.24
C TRP A 106 -8.10 -1.53 -15.36
N ARG A 107 -7.91 -1.09 -16.58
CA ARG A 107 -8.29 -1.84 -17.78
C ARG A 107 -7.07 -2.20 -18.59
N GLU A 108 -6.99 -3.45 -18.97
CA GLU A 108 -5.96 -4.01 -19.82
C GLU A 108 -6.60 -4.70 -21.01
N SER A 109 -6.26 -4.27 -22.23
CA SER A 109 -6.83 -4.82 -23.48
C SER A 109 -8.37 -4.91 -23.45
N GLY A 110 -9.03 -3.90 -22.90
CA GLY A 110 -10.50 -3.81 -22.77
C GLY A 110 -11.10 -4.56 -21.58
N LYS A 111 -10.35 -5.43 -20.91
CA LYS A 111 -10.80 -6.16 -19.71
C LYS A 111 -10.60 -5.32 -18.45
N PHE A 112 -11.58 -5.30 -17.58
CA PHE A 112 -11.44 -4.69 -16.26
C PHE A 112 -10.67 -5.63 -15.34
N ARG A 113 -9.61 -5.11 -14.72
CA ARG A 113 -8.82 -5.79 -13.69
C ARG A 113 -9.30 -5.30 -12.33
N ASN A 114 -9.92 -6.18 -11.59
CA ASN A 114 -10.51 -5.93 -10.29
C ASN A 114 -9.46 -6.20 -9.18
N PHE A 115 -8.37 -5.43 -9.21
CA PHE A 115 -7.19 -5.72 -8.40
C PHE A 115 -7.44 -5.59 -6.89
N HIS A 116 -8.26 -4.64 -6.48
CA HIS A 116 -8.59 -4.52 -5.05
C HIS A 116 -9.28 -5.79 -4.50
N SER A 117 -10.25 -6.36 -5.24
CA SER A 117 -10.91 -7.62 -4.85
C SER A 117 -9.95 -8.81 -4.90
N ASP A 118 -9.08 -8.87 -5.92
CA ASP A 118 -8.07 -9.92 -6.00
C ASP A 118 -7.12 -9.84 -4.80
N THR A 119 -6.66 -8.65 -4.43
CA THR A 119 -5.81 -8.43 -3.24
C THR A 119 -6.50 -8.86 -1.96
N ILE A 120 -7.78 -8.50 -1.75
CA ILE A 120 -8.54 -8.92 -0.57
C ILE A 120 -8.53 -10.45 -0.45
N ARG A 121 -8.94 -11.16 -1.51
CA ARG A 121 -8.97 -12.64 -1.50
C ARG A 121 -7.60 -13.27 -1.20
N LEU A 122 -6.53 -12.71 -1.78
CA LEU A 122 -5.18 -13.24 -1.60
C LEU A 122 -4.66 -12.99 -0.19
N PHE A 123 -4.95 -11.84 0.39
CA PHE A 123 -4.51 -11.49 1.75
C PHE A 123 -5.30 -12.26 2.81
N GLU A 124 -6.61 -12.47 2.60
CA GLU A 124 -7.40 -13.35 3.46
C GLU A 124 -6.91 -14.82 3.39
N LYS A 125 -6.56 -15.30 2.19
CA LYS A 125 -5.93 -16.61 2.03
C LYS A 125 -4.57 -16.70 2.75
N ALA A 126 -3.83 -15.59 2.80
CA ALA A 126 -2.57 -15.48 3.54
C ALA A 126 -2.76 -15.34 5.07
N GLY A 127 -3.99 -15.37 5.59
CA GLY A 127 -4.32 -15.32 7.02
C GLY A 127 -4.50 -13.91 7.60
N LEU A 128 -4.58 -12.89 6.76
CA LEU A 128 -4.96 -11.54 7.18
C LEU A 128 -6.49 -11.40 7.19
N ILE A 129 -7.00 -10.54 8.05
CA ILE A 129 -8.42 -10.21 8.15
C ILE A 129 -8.65 -8.87 7.47
N THR A 130 -9.55 -8.78 6.51
CA THR A 130 -10.00 -7.50 5.97
C THR A 130 -10.70 -6.73 7.08
N HIS A 131 -10.11 -5.60 7.48
CA HIS A 131 -10.60 -4.78 8.59
C HIS A 131 -11.47 -3.64 8.11
N ASP A 132 -11.02 -2.93 7.05
CA ASP A 132 -11.75 -1.79 6.51
C ASP A 132 -11.36 -1.52 5.05
N ILE A 133 -12.21 -0.77 4.34
CA ILE A 133 -11.97 -0.32 2.97
C ILE A 133 -12.30 1.17 2.89
N MET A 134 -11.30 1.99 2.64
CA MET A 134 -11.47 3.43 2.43
C MET A 134 -11.31 3.78 0.95
N ILE A 135 -12.03 4.79 0.51
CA ILE A 135 -11.95 5.32 -0.85
C ILE A 135 -11.13 6.61 -0.83
N MET A 136 -9.98 6.58 -1.47
CA MET A 136 -9.16 7.76 -1.68
C MET A 136 -9.54 8.43 -3.00
N LYS A 137 -10.16 9.60 -2.94
CA LYS A 137 -10.55 10.36 -4.13
C LYS A 137 -9.32 11.00 -4.77
N ASN A 138 -9.07 10.68 -6.04
CA ASN A 138 -8.04 11.32 -6.84
C ASN A 138 -8.59 12.59 -7.50
N ILE A 139 -8.15 13.75 -7.03
CA ILE A 139 -8.45 15.03 -7.67
C ILE A 139 -7.38 15.23 -8.76
N SER A 140 -7.57 14.57 -9.91
CA SER A 140 -6.65 14.74 -11.03
C SER A 140 -7.27 15.64 -12.12
N PRO A 141 -6.61 16.71 -12.54
CA PRO A 141 -7.04 17.51 -13.69
C PRO A 141 -7.04 16.69 -14.99
N PHE A 142 -6.33 15.56 -15.03
CA PHE A 142 -6.30 14.65 -16.18
C PHE A 142 -7.61 13.89 -16.42
N ALA A 143 -8.52 13.82 -15.45
CA ALA A 143 -9.84 13.19 -15.65
C ALA A 143 -10.64 13.89 -16.77
N ALA A 144 -10.57 15.21 -16.85
CA ALA A 144 -11.20 15.99 -17.92
C ALA A 144 -10.56 15.74 -19.29
N LEU A 145 -9.23 15.57 -19.35
CA LEU A 145 -8.50 15.27 -20.58
C LEU A 145 -8.80 13.86 -21.11
N GLN A 146 -9.23 12.95 -20.27
CA GLN A 146 -9.61 11.59 -20.66
C GLN A 146 -11.07 11.46 -21.07
N ALA A 147 -11.90 12.50 -20.90
CA ALA A 147 -13.34 12.45 -21.18
C ALA A 147 -13.66 11.98 -22.61
N GLY A 148 -12.92 12.42 -23.61
CA GLY A 148 -13.09 11.98 -25.01
C GLY A 148 -12.79 10.48 -25.19
N LYS A 149 -11.75 9.95 -24.57
CA LYS A 149 -11.42 8.51 -24.61
C LYS A 149 -12.44 7.68 -23.86
N VAL A 150 -12.94 8.18 -22.74
CA VAL A 150 -13.97 7.57 -21.92
C VAL A 150 -15.28 7.45 -22.72
N ALA A 151 -15.72 8.53 -23.36
CA ALA A 151 -16.94 8.54 -24.16
C ALA A 151 -16.85 7.59 -25.37
N SER A 152 -15.75 7.61 -26.13
CA SER A 152 -15.57 6.76 -27.32
C SER A 152 -15.50 5.26 -26.99
N LYS A 153 -14.98 4.89 -25.85
CA LYS A 153 -14.85 3.49 -25.38
C LYS A 153 -15.97 3.03 -24.46
N ARG A 154 -16.91 3.91 -24.13
CA ARG A 154 -18.04 3.64 -23.20
C ARG A 154 -17.54 3.15 -21.82
N TYR A 155 -16.49 3.75 -21.28
CA TYR A 155 -15.99 3.46 -19.96
C TYR A 155 -16.38 4.58 -18.98
N THR A 156 -16.38 4.28 -17.71
CA THR A 156 -16.42 5.29 -16.65
C THR A 156 -15.01 5.79 -16.33
N SER A 157 -14.87 7.06 -15.98
CA SER A 157 -13.59 7.57 -15.46
C SER A 157 -13.32 7.00 -14.08
N LYS A 158 -12.10 6.52 -13.87
CA LYS A 158 -11.61 6.16 -12.54
C LYS A 158 -11.12 7.43 -11.84
N VAL A 159 -11.74 7.78 -10.72
CA VAL A 159 -11.42 8.98 -9.94
C VAL A 159 -11.07 8.66 -8.48
N HIS A 160 -10.77 7.41 -8.19
CA HIS A 160 -10.44 6.94 -6.85
C HIS A 160 -9.43 5.80 -6.86
N GLU A 161 -8.83 5.60 -5.71
CA GLU A 161 -8.08 4.40 -5.34
C GLU A 161 -8.65 3.82 -4.06
N TYR A 162 -8.33 2.57 -3.80
CA TYR A 162 -8.72 1.87 -2.59
C TYR A 162 -7.58 1.93 -1.58
N VAL A 163 -7.92 2.21 -0.34
CA VAL A 163 -7.04 2.02 0.80
C VAL A 163 -7.60 0.84 1.58
N LEU A 164 -7.04 -0.34 1.33
CA LEU A 164 -7.43 -1.58 1.99
C LEU A 164 -6.72 -1.67 3.32
N VAL A 165 -7.46 -1.88 4.38
CA VAL A 165 -6.93 -2.04 5.73
C VAL A 165 -7.10 -3.50 6.13
N PHE A 166 -5.99 -4.18 6.40
CA PHE A 166 -5.99 -5.54 6.90
C PHE A 166 -5.42 -5.56 8.31
N ARG A 167 -5.76 -6.60 9.06
CA ARG A 167 -5.27 -6.84 10.40
C ARG A 167 -4.79 -8.30 10.54
N LYS A 168 -3.67 -8.52 11.21
CA LYS A 168 -3.28 -9.86 11.66
C LYS A 168 -4.16 -10.27 12.84
N GLU A 169 -4.57 -11.52 12.89
CA GLU A 169 -5.32 -12.06 14.01
C GLU A 169 -4.56 -11.89 15.33
N GLY A 170 -5.30 -11.66 16.43
CA GLY A 170 -4.76 -11.42 17.76
C GLY A 170 -5.06 -10.02 18.29
N GLU A 171 -4.55 -9.73 19.47
CA GLU A 171 -4.70 -8.45 20.14
C GLU A 171 -3.39 -7.65 20.06
N LEU A 172 -3.48 -6.38 19.71
CA LEU A 172 -2.38 -5.44 19.76
C LEU A 172 -2.32 -4.88 21.19
N GLU A 173 -1.17 -4.97 21.86
CA GLU A 173 -0.92 -4.19 23.06
C GLU A 173 -0.88 -2.70 22.73
N ILE A 174 -2.00 -2.01 22.96
CA ILE A 174 -2.09 -0.57 22.73
C ILE A 174 -1.53 0.13 23.98
N ASN A 175 -0.43 0.84 23.81
CA ASN A 175 -0.01 1.79 24.82
C ASN A 175 -1.02 2.95 24.85
N THR A 176 -1.92 2.93 25.82
CA THR A 176 -3.01 3.90 25.99
C THR A 176 -2.55 5.30 26.39
N ASP A 177 -1.28 5.52 26.69
CA ASP A 177 -0.71 6.82 27.04
C ASP A 177 -0.71 7.83 25.87
N VAL A 178 -1.10 7.37 24.66
CA VAL A 178 -1.21 8.18 23.42
C VAL A 178 -2.68 8.38 23.01
N ILE A 179 -3.63 8.25 23.89
CA ILE A 179 -5.03 8.55 23.57
C ILE A 179 -5.17 10.07 23.41
N VAL A 180 -5.56 10.48 22.20
CA VAL A 180 -6.01 11.85 21.86
C VAL A 180 -6.88 12.37 22.99
N LYS A 181 -6.47 13.46 23.63
CA LYS A 181 -7.24 14.09 24.71
C LYS A 181 -8.65 14.37 24.18
N LYS A 182 -9.64 14.18 25.03
CA LYS A 182 -11.07 14.33 24.68
C LYS A 182 -11.39 15.71 24.09
N GLU A 183 -10.61 16.73 24.45
CA GLU A 183 -10.68 18.10 23.94
C GLU A 183 -10.35 18.25 22.43
N ASP A 184 -9.55 17.31 21.84
CA ASP A 184 -9.24 17.34 20.41
C ASP A 184 -10.34 16.70 19.55
N LYS A 185 -11.30 15.97 20.14
CA LYS A 185 -12.41 15.34 19.40
C LYS A 185 -13.51 16.32 19.04
N ASP A 186 -13.75 17.31 19.87
CA ASP A 186 -14.84 18.27 19.66
C ASP A 186 -14.46 19.27 18.54
N ASN A 187 -13.19 19.63 18.40
CA ASN A 187 -12.70 20.51 17.34
C ASN A 187 -12.65 19.86 15.95
N PHE A 188 -12.42 18.53 15.87
CA PHE A 188 -12.28 17.82 14.59
C PHE A 188 -13.59 17.83 13.75
N TRP A 189 -14.75 17.82 14.39
CA TRP A 189 -16.05 17.80 13.71
C TRP A 189 -16.58 19.20 13.38
N GLU A 190 -16.14 20.23 14.11
CA GLU A 190 -16.53 21.63 13.84
C GLU A 190 -15.83 22.20 12.61
N GLU A 191 -14.57 21.80 12.33
CA GLU A 191 -13.82 22.25 11.15
C GLU A 191 -14.30 21.63 9.82
N GLN A 192 -15.09 20.56 9.86
CA GLN A 192 -15.65 19.90 8.65
C GLN A 192 -16.97 20.53 8.17
N ASN A 193 -17.55 21.47 8.91
CA ASN A 193 -18.81 22.15 8.58
C ASN A 193 -18.61 23.51 7.87
N ILE A 194 -17.49 23.73 7.23
CA ILE A 194 -17.29 24.92 6.39
C ILE A 194 -17.69 24.59 4.95
N ASN A 195 -18.92 25.04 4.59
CA ASN A 195 -19.56 25.30 3.29
C ASN A 195 -18.99 24.67 2.01
#